data_221d719f7d18dde2b0c34fb8a706abb8
#
_entry.id   221d719f7d18dde2b0c34fb8a706abb8
#
_cell.length_a   1.000
_cell.length_b   1.000
_cell.length_c   1.000
_cell.angle_alpha   90.00
_cell.angle_beta   90.00
_cell.angle_gamma   90.00
#
_symmetry.space_group_name_H-M   'P 1'
#
loop_
_entity.id
_entity.type
_entity.pdbx_description
1 polymer ?
#
loop_
_entity_poly.entity_id
_entity_poly.type
_entity_poly.pdbx_seq_one_letter_code
_entity_poly.pdbx_strand_id
1 'polypeptide(L)'
;ETIYQAGIMMGFHQNDDGALTWGYGQRYGKYDLLGREIFNRRLPVNYADFSHAMMPGENGNYFLRVASADLRRADNTRVHTVRDVIIEVDHDGNVVDEWRLFDILDPNRNIVLKSIDQGAVCLNVDVTKSGQTLSAEQIAKLEAQQSFGDITGTGAGRNWAHVNAVDYDPSDDSIIISSRHQSAMIKIGRDKKVKWILGSPEGWKEGWADKVLTPVDKH
;
A
#
# COMPACT_ATOMS: atom_id res chain seq x y z
N GLU A 1 -2.51 19.32 24.99
CA GLU A 1 -1.85 18.25 24.24
C GLU A 1 -1.22 18.86 23.01
N THR A 2 0.08 18.93 23.00
CA THR A 2 0.84 19.52 21.89
C THR A 2 0.88 18.52 20.77
N ILE A 3 0.01 18.68 19.79
CA ILE A 3 0.03 17.87 18.57
C ILE A 3 1.10 18.46 17.64
N TYR A 4 2.35 18.21 17.94
CA TYR A 4 3.44 18.40 17.00
C TYR A 4 3.89 17.04 16.46
N GLN A 5 3.02 16.39 15.73
CA GLN A 5 3.51 15.66 14.59
C GLN A 5 3.26 16.58 13.41
N ALA A 6 4.30 17.16 12.87
CA ALA A 6 4.30 17.78 11.57
C ALA A 6 4.04 16.67 10.55
N GLY A 7 2.83 16.17 10.55
CA GLY A 7 2.37 15.17 9.60
C GLY A 7 2.15 15.86 8.28
N ILE A 8 2.77 15.35 7.25
CA ILE A 8 2.41 15.70 5.88
C ILE A 8 0.96 15.26 5.69
N MET A 9 0.09 16.20 5.32
CA MET A 9 -1.27 15.87 4.90
C MET A 9 -1.20 15.10 3.58
N MET A 10 -1.88 13.97 3.51
CA MET A 10 -1.87 13.07 2.37
C MET A 10 -3.30 12.58 2.05
N GLY A 11 -3.47 11.98 0.88
CA GLY A 11 -4.75 11.45 0.46
C GLY A 11 -5.80 12.53 0.24
N PHE A 12 -5.37 13.71 -0.18
CA PHE A 12 -6.28 14.81 -0.45
C PHE A 12 -7.17 14.46 -1.65
N HIS A 13 -8.48 14.51 -1.40
CA HIS A 13 -9.48 14.22 -2.42
C HIS A 13 -10.69 15.15 -2.25
N GLN A 14 -11.21 15.66 -3.36
CA GLN A 14 -12.50 16.34 -3.39
C GLN A 14 -13.60 15.33 -3.70
N ASN A 15 -14.51 15.14 -2.76
CA ASN A 15 -15.63 14.22 -2.91
C ASN A 15 -16.74 14.82 -3.80
N ASP A 16 -17.62 13.99 -4.31
CA ASP A 16 -18.75 14.42 -5.17
C ASP A 16 -19.71 15.39 -4.47
N ASP A 17 -19.78 15.36 -3.16
CA ASP A 17 -20.53 16.31 -2.34
C ASP A 17 -19.82 17.67 -2.15
N GLY A 18 -18.66 17.84 -2.79
CA GLY A 18 -17.82 19.02 -2.71
C GLY A 18 -16.94 19.11 -1.47
N ALA A 19 -17.12 18.22 -0.48
CA ALA A 19 -16.26 18.19 0.70
C ALA A 19 -14.87 17.63 0.38
N LEU A 20 -13.93 17.96 1.23
CA LEU A 20 -12.53 17.55 1.09
C LEU A 20 -12.19 16.49 2.13
N THR A 21 -11.51 15.44 1.69
CA THR A 21 -10.96 14.41 2.60
C THR A 21 -9.44 14.42 2.55
N TRP A 22 -8.83 14.12 3.68
CA TRP A 22 -7.40 13.87 3.81
C TRP A 22 -7.08 13.15 5.12
N GLY A 23 -5.86 12.67 5.24
CA GLY A 23 -5.36 12.13 6.49
C GLY A 23 -3.96 12.61 6.82
N TYR A 24 -3.56 12.40 8.05
CA TYR A 24 -2.24 12.73 8.56
C TYR A 24 -1.88 11.86 9.78
N GLY A 25 -0.71 11.25 9.74
CA GLY A 25 -0.24 10.41 10.84
C GLY A 25 -1.19 9.26 11.19
N GLN A 26 -1.89 9.38 12.30
CA GLN A 26 -2.83 8.37 12.80
C GLN A 26 -4.30 8.79 12.66
N ARG A 27 -4.58 9.76 11.82
CA ARG A 27 -5.92 10.33 11.67
C ARG A 27 -6.30 10.52 10.20
N TYR A 28 -7.60 10.52 9.93
CA TYR A 28 -8.21 10.87 8.66
C TYR A 28 -9.50 11.65 8.90
N GLY A 29 -9.87 12.51 7.97
CA GLY A 29 -11.02 13.39 8.17
C GLY A 29 -11.64 13.90 6.88
N LYS A 30 -12.83 14.48 7.06
CA LYS A 30 -13.60 15.13 6.02
C LYS A 30 -14.01 16.52 6.49
N TYR A 31 -13.89 17.48 5.59
CA TYR A 31 -14.13 18.90 5.88
C TYR A 31 -14.88 19.53 4.70
N ASP A 32 -15.73 20.50 4.98
CA ASP A 32 -16.35 21.26 3.91
C ASP A 32 -15.37 22.34 3.33
N LEU A 33 -15.81 22.98 2.26
CA LEU A 33 -14.98 24.02 1.59
C LEU A 33 -14.72 25.26 2.45
N LEU A 34 -15.43 25.45 3.55
CA LEU A 34 -15.18 26.52 4.54
C LEU A 34 -14.27 26.05 5.67
N GLY A 35 -13.75 24.82 5.58
CA GLY A 35 -12.86 24.24 6.60
C GLY A 35 -13.58 23.72 7.85
N ARG A 36 -14.92 23.60 7.84
CA ARG A 36 -15.66 23.04 8.96
C ARG A 36 -15.52 21.53 8.94
N GLU A 37 -15.19 20.96 10.10
CA GLU A 37 -15.02 19.52 10.26
C GLU A 37 -16.37 18.80 10.16
N ILE A 38 -16.44 17.85 9.23
CA ILE A 38 -17.57 16.91 9.13
C ILE A 38 -17.27 15.70 10.00
N PHE A 39 -16.07 15.17 9.89
CA PHE A 39 -15.52 14.20 10.85
C PHE A 39 -13.98 14.25 10.85
N ASN A 40 -13.39 13.77 11.97
CA ASN A 40 -11.96 13.61 12.14
C ASN A 40 -11.70 12.43 13.07
N ARG A 41 -11.26 11.32 12.53
CA ARG A 41 -11.16 10.03 13.21
C ARG A 41 -9.72 9.58 13.38
N ARG A 42 -9.46 8.82 14.43
CA ARG A 42 -8.24 8.06 14.54
C ARG A 42 -8.34 6.80 13.69
N LEU A 43 -7.20 6.31 13.18
CA LEU A 43 -7.14 4.98 12.60
C LEU A 43 -7.62 3.94 13.62
N PRO A 44 -8.27 2.86 13.16
CA PRO A 44 -8.62 1.74 14.03
C PRO A 44 -7.39 1.14 14.73
N VAL A 45 -7.58 0.54 15.89
CA VAL A 45 -6.51 0.19 16.86
C VAL A 45 -5.35 -0.61 16.26
N ASN A 46 -5.63 -1.48 15.30
CA ASN A 46 -4.61 -2.37 14.73
C ASN A 46 -3.88 -1.78 13.52
N TYR A 47 -4.12 -0.52 13.20
CA TYR A 47 -3.57 0.12 12.02
C TYR A 47 -2.79 1.38 12.37
N ALA A 48 -1.80 1.63 11.56
CA ALA A 48 -0.88 2.76 11.72
C ALA A 48 -0.45 3.31 10.35
N ASP A 49 0.34 4.37 10.37
CA ASP A 49 1.01 4.90 9.18
C ASP A 49 0.06 5.19 8.01
N PHE A 50 -1.03 5.95 8.28
CA PHE A 50 -1.82 6.51 7.19
C PHE A 50 -0.93 7.35 6.29
N SER A 51 -0.93 7.07 5.01
CA SER A 51 -0.36 7.99 4.04
C SER A 51 -0.86 7.73 2.61
N HIS A 52 -0.66 8.69 1.75
CA HIS A 52 -0.86 8.70 0.30
C HIS A 52 -2.33 8.66 -0.15
N ALA A 53 -3.15 7.71 0.33
CA ALA A 53 -4.49 7.55 -0.23
C ALA A 53 -5.60 7.46 0.82
N MET A 54 -6.63 8.28 0.60
CA MET A 54 -7.94 8.15 1.18
C MET A 54 -8.96 8.34 0.05
N MET A 55 -9.66 7.27 -0.32
CA MET A 55 -10.54 7.27 -1.48
C MET A 55 -11.97 6.94 -1.05
N PRO A 56 -12.99 7.69 -1.48
CA PRO A 56 -14.37 7.33 -1.23
C PRO A 56 -14.73 6.01 -1.93
N GLY A 57 -15.50 5.20 -1.24
CA GLY A 57 -16.15 4.01 -1.75
C GLY A 57 -17.66 4.18 -1.81
N GLU A 58 -18.38 3.06 -1.89
CA GLU A 58 -19.83 3.07 -1.83
C GLU A 58 -20.34 3.28 -0.40
N ASN A 59 -21.62 3.65 -0.26
CA ASN A 59 -22.33 3.77 1.01
C ASN A 59 -21.67 4.67 2.06
N GLY A 60 -20.85 5.64 1.64
CA GLY A 60 -20.11 6.52 2.53
C GLY A 60 -18.87 5.89 3.17
N ASN A 61 -18.44 4.74 2.67
CA ASN A 61 -17.19 4.10 3.07
C ASN A 61 -15.98 4.82 2.49
N TYR A 62 -14.81 4.53 3.05
CA TYR A 62 -13.53 5.04 2.56
C TYR A 62 -12.47 3.95 2.54
N PHE A 63 -11.68 3.92 1.47
CA PHE A 63 -10.47 3.11 1.38
C PHE A 63 -9.27 3.91 1.88
N LEU A 64 -8.56 3.35 2.84
CA LEU A 64 -7.38 3.98 3.44
C LEU A 64 -6.15 3.11 3.21
N ARG A 65 -5.06 3.72 2.75
CA ARG A 65 -3.77 3.04 2.72
C ARG A 65 -3.09 3.20 4.08
N VAL A 66 -2.80 2.09 4.72
CA VAL A 66 -2.25 2.00 6.08
C VAL A 66 -1.17 0.94 6.19
N ALA A 67 -0.60 0.76 7.38
CA ALA A 67 0.17 -0.40 7.78
C ALA A 67 -0.58 -1.16 8.90
N SER A 68 -0.43 -2.48 8.94
CA SER A 68 -0.88 -3.27 10.08
C SER A 68 0.13 -3.14 11.22
N ALA A 69 -0.36 -2.92 12.43
CA ALA A 69 0.48 -2.87 13.62
C ALA A 69 1.00 -4.25 14.05
N ASP A 70 0.32 -5.32 13.65
CA ASP A 70 0.69 -6.71 13.96
C ASP A 70 0.40 -7.65 12.78
N LEU A 71 1.07 -7.39 11.65
CA LEU A 71 0.99 -8.28 10.51
C LEU A 71 1.71 -9.59 10.82
N ARG A 72 1.00 -10.72 10.62
CA ARG A 72 1.53 -12.06 10.85
C ARG A 72 1.32 -12.95 9.64
N ARG A 73 2.28 -13.81 9.39
CA ARG A 73 2.21 -14.89 8.41
C ARG A 73 1.34 -16.04 8.92
N ALA A 74 1.05 -17.00 8.07
CA ALA A 74 0.29 -18.19 8.44
C ALA A 74 0.96 -19.03 9.53
N ASP A 75 2.30 -19.01 9.65
CA ASP A 75 3.07 -19.67 10.70
C ASP A 75 3.14 -18.85 12.01
N ASN A 76 2.38 -17.75 12.10
CA ASN A 76 2.34 -16.81 13.20
C ASN A 76 3.60 -15.95 13.38
N THR A 77 4.57 -16.03 12.49
CA THR A 77 5.74 -15.15 12.51
C THR A 77 5.32 -13.72 12.21
N ARG A 78 5.72 -12.78 13.05
CA ARG A 78 5.47 -11.35 12.83
C ARG A 78 6.35 -10.84 11.70
N VAL A 79 5.74 -10.06 10.82
CA VAL A 79 6.44 -9.33 9.74
C VAL A 79 6.36 -7.84 9.97
N HIS A 80 7.42 -7.15 9.60
CA HIS A 80 7.50 -5.71 9.65
C HIS A 80 7.51 -5.16 8.23
N THR A 81 6.33 -4.78 7.77
CA THR A 81 6.13 -4.13 6.49
C THR A 81 5.44 -2.78 6.68
N VAL A 82 5.52 -1.93 5.68
CA VAL A 82 4.85 -0.63 5.67
C VAL A 82 4.18 -0.38 4.33
N ARG A 83 3.09 0.39 4.33
CA ARG A 83 2.39 0.86 3.13
C ARG A 83 1.91 -0.25 2.21
N ASP A 84 1.49 -1.35 2.78
CA ASP A 84 1.07 -2.56 2.07
C ASP A 84 -0.26 -3.14 2.57
N VAL A 85 -1.01 -2.36 3.34
CA VAL A 85 -2.36 -2.71 3.75
C VAL A 85 -3.34 -1.64 3.29
N ILE A 86 -4.44 -2.09 2.70
CA ILE A 86 -5.59 -1.25 2.41
C ILE A 86 -6.73 -1.70 3.29
N ILE A 87 -7.38 -0.77 3.96
CA ILE A 87 -8.61 -1.05 4.70
C ILE A 87 -9.76 -0.27 4.10
N GLU A 88 -10.93 -0.87 4.12
CA GLU A 88 -12.19 -0.17 3.94
C GLU A 88 -12.80 0.10 5.31
N VAL A 89 -13.16 1.34 5.55
CA VAL A 89 -13.86 1.76 6.77
C VAL A 89 -15.25 2.25 6.43
N ASP A 90 -16.22 1.94 7.28
CA ASP A 90 -17.58 2.41 7.14
C ASP A 90 -17.74 3.88 7.58
N HIS A 91 -18.98 4.38 7.46
CA HIS A 91 -19.34 5.73 7.88
C HIS A 91 -18.98 6.01 9.34
N ASP A 92 -18.96 5.02 10.22
CA ASP A 92 -18.65 5.19 11.64
C ASP A 92 -17.16 5.01 11.96
N GLY A 93 -16.36 4.55 10.97
CA GLY A 93 -14.94 4.33 11.09
C GLY A 93 -14.57 2.91 11.52
N ASN A 94 -15.52 1.96 11.46
CA ASN A 94 -15.24 0.55 11.68
C ASN A 94 -14.62 -0.06 10.41
N VAL A 95 -13.66 -0.96 10.58
CA VAL A 95 -13.10 -1.70 9.45
C VAL A 95 -14.12 -2.74 8.99
N VAL A 96 -14.51 -2.64 7.74
CA VAL A 96 -15.45 -3.57 7.11
C VAL A 96 -14.74 -4.57 6.19
N ASP A 97 -13.57 -4.21 5.68
CA ASP A 97 -12.73 -5.12 4.89
C ASP A 97 -11.25 -4.71 4.89
N GLU A 98 -10.37 -5.67 4.54
CA GLU A 98 -8.92 -5.50 4.55
C GLU A 98 -8.26 -6.23 3.38
N TRP A 99 -7.34 -5.56 2.69
CA TRP A 99 -6.41 -6.14 1.70
C TRP A 99 -4.99 -6.09 2.25
N ARG A 100 -4.51 -7.21 2.74
CA ARG A 100 -3.12 -7.39 3.18
C ARG A 100 -2.31 -7.81 1.97
N LEU A 101 -1.62 -6.86 1.35
CA LEU A 101 -0.92 -7.12 0.09
C LEU A 101 0.18 -8.17 0.24
N PHE A 102 0.75 -8.32 1.43
CA PHE A 102 1.73 -9.35 1.73
C PHE A 102 1.21 -10.78 1.51
N ASP A 103 -0.10 -10.98 1.71
CA ASP A 103 -0.77 -12.27 1.50
C ASP A 103 -1.27 -12.42 0.05
N ILE A 104 -1.38 -11.31 -0.70
CA ILE A 104 -2.00 -11.27 -2.03
C ILE A 104 -0.96 -11.23 -3.14
N LEU A 105 0.15 -10.53 -2.94
CA LEU A 105 1.19 -10.30 -3.93
C LEU A 105 2.49 -11.02 -3.56
N ASP A 106 3.43 -11.10 -4.52
CA ASP A 106 4.77 -11.61 -4.25
C ASP A 106 5.67 -10.49 -3.66
N PRO A 107 5.98 -10.52 -2.35
CA PRO A 107 6.85 -9.53 -1.74
C PRO A 107 8.30 -9.64 -2.21
N ASN A 108 8.67 -10.72 -2.90
CA ASN A 108 10.01 -10.97 -3.42
C ASN A 108 10.14 -10.65 -4.91
N ARG A 109 9.03 -10.26 -5.56
CA ARG A 109 9.12 -9.85 -6.96
C ARG A 109 10.04 -8.65 -7.12
N ASN A 110 10.77 -8.65 -8.20
CA ASN A 110 11.61 -7.52 -8.61
C ASN A 110 12.60 -7.09 -7.52
N ILE A 111 13.37 -8.04 -7.04
CA ILE A 111 14.33 -7.92 -5.95
C ILE A 111 15.25 -6.71 -6.08
N VAL A 112 15.66 -6.36 -7.30
CA VAL A 112 16.54 -5.20 -7.55
C VAL A 112 15.89 -3.90 -7.10
N LEU A 113 14.63 -3.67 -7.48
CA LEU A 113 13.89 -2.47 -7.07
C LEU A 113 13.64 -2.45 -5.56
N LYS A 114 13.33 -3.61 -4.98
CA LYS A 114 13.12 -3.73 -3.54
C LYS A 114 14.37 -3.51 -2.73
N SER A 115 15.54 -3.86 -3.26
CA SER A 115 16.83 -3.68 -2.58
C SER A 115 17.33 -2.24 -2.62
N ILE A 116 16.92 -1.45 -3.59
CA ILE A 116 17.28 -0.02 -3.66
C ILE A 116 16.64 0.78 -2.54
N ASP A 117 15.38 0.44 -2.20
CA ASP A 117 14.67 1.07 -1.09
C ASP A 117 14.65 0.12 0.12
N GLN A 118 15.73 0.09 0.85
CA GLN A 118 15.88 -0.77 2.04
C GLN A 118 15.28 -0.15 3.30
N GLY A 119 14.88 1.11 3.22
CA GLY A 119 14.29 1.82 4.35
C GLY A 119 12.80 1.56 4.49
N ALA A 120 12.31 1.81 5.68
CA ALA A 120 10.88 1.78 5.99
C ALA A 120 10.13 2.96 5.38
N VAL A 121 10.81 4.04 5.07
CA VAL A 121 10.28 5.28 4.51
C VAL A 121 11.04 5.67 3.26
N CYS A 122 10.36 6.29 2.32
CA CYS A 122 10.98 6.73 1.05
C CYS A 122 12.17 7.69 1.21
N LEU A 123 12.31 8.32 2.35
CA LEU A 123 13.41 9.24 2.64
C LEU A 123 14.69 8.55 3.09
N ASN A 124 14.62 7.25 3.40
CA ASN A 124 15.78 6.44 3.81
C ASN A 124 16.45 5.73 2.63
N VAL A 125 16.26 6.24 1.43
CA VAL A 125 16.99 5.75 0.26
C VAL A 125 18.44 6.12 0.41
N ASP A 126 19.31 5.12 0.47
CA ASP A 126 20.73 5.36 0.30
C ASP A 126 20.99 5.75 -1.16
N VAL A 127 21.03 7.05 -1.39
CA VAL A 127 21.22 7.61 -2.75
C VAL A 127 22.50 7.13 -3.42
N THR A 128 23.47 6.65 -2.64
CA THR A 128 24.71 6.09 -3.19
C THR A 128 24.49 4.74 -3.85
N LYS A 129 23.39 4.07 -3.52
CA LYS A 129 22.97 2.79 -4.11
C LYS A 129 21.92 2.95 -5.21
N SER A 130 21.44 4.16 -5.42
CA SER A 130 20.48 4.43 -6.49
C SER A 130 21.07 4.10 -7.85
N GLY A 131 20.36 3.32 -8.65
CA GLY A 131 20.81 2.89 -9.97
C GLY A 131 21.87 1.78 -9.98
N GLN A 132 22.27 1.23 -8.83
CA GLN A 132 23.14 0.06 -8.80
C GLN A 132 22.35 -1.20 -9.13
N THR A 133 22.83 -1.94 -10.10
CA THR A 133 22.30 -3.25 -10.45
C THR A 133 22.95 -4.31 -9.55
N LEU A 134 22.15 -5.12 -8.89
CA LEU A 134 22.64 -6.26 -8.12
C LEU A 134 23.21 -7.34 -9.06
N SER A 135 24.27 -8.01 -8.62
CA SER A 135 24.77 -9.19 -9.32
C SER A 135 23.77 -10.36 -9.18
N ALA A 136 23.82 -11.32 -10.10
CA ALA A 136 23.00 -12.53 -10.04
C ALA A 136 23.19 -13.30 -8.70
N GLU A 137 24.42 -13.30 -8.16
CA GLU A 137 24.71 -13.93 -6.86
C GLU A 137 24.04 -13.19 -5.71
N GLN A 138 24.06 -11.85 -5.72
CA GLN A 138 23.38 -11.04 -4.72
C GLN A 138 21.85 -11.23 -4.78
N ILE A 139 21.29 -11.30 -5.97
CA ILE A 139 19.87 -11.59 -6.18
C ILE A 139 19.52 -12.96 -5.61
N ALA A 140 20.27 -14.01 -5.99
CA ALA A 140 20.04 -15.37 -5.50
C ALA A 140 20.15 -15.46 -3.98
N LYS A 141 21.08 -14.74 -3.36
CA LYS A 141 21.21 -14.67 -1.91
C LYS A 141 20.00 -14.00 -1.25
N LEU A 142 19.48 -12.91 -1.84
CA LEU A 142 18.28 -12.25 -1.35
C LEU A 142 17.04 -13.11 -1.51
N GLU A 143 16.91 -13.82 -2.62
CA GLU A 143 15.79 -14.75 -2.86
C GLU A 143 15.81 -15.96 -1.93
N ALA A 144 17.00 -16.44 -1.57
CA ALA A 144 17.16 -17.53 -0.60
C ALA A 144 16.80 -17.11 0.84
N GLN A 145 16.74 -15.80 1.13
CA GLN A 145 16.27 -15.31 2.42
C GLN A 145 14.74 -15.41 2.47
N GLN A 146 14.21 -16.34 3.26
CA GLN A 146 12.77 -16.59 3.39
C GLN A 146 11.95 -15.39 3.84
N SER A 147 12.57 -14.32 4.25
CA SER A 147 11.93 -13.15 4.82
C SER A 147 12.37 -11.86 4.14
N PHE A 148 12.56 -11.87 2.82
CA PHE A 148 12.96 -10.65 2.11
C PHE A 148 12.01 -9.46 2.34
N GLY A 149 10.73 -9.70 2.50
CA GLY A 149 9.74 -8.69 2.91
C GLY A 149 9.66 -8.49 4.41
N ASP A 150 10.21 -9.40 5.20
CA ASP A 150 10.09 -9.40 6.66
C ASP A 150 11.27 -8.66 7.29
N ILE A 151 10.96 -7.90 8.33
CA ILE A 151 11.98 -7.36 9.24
C ILE A 151 11.60 -7.84 10.64
N THR A 152 12.46 -8.63 11.25
CA THR A 152 12.27 -9.06 12.63
C THR A 152 12.80 -8.01 13.60
N GLY A 153 12.13 -7.83 14.72
CA GLY A 153 12.54 -6.89 15.76
C GLY A 153 11.73 -5.60 15.79
N THR A 154 12.33 -4.53 16.26
CA THR A 154 11.67 -3.23 16.50
C THR A 154 11.90 -2.22 15.37
N GLY A 155 12.45 -2.65 14.25
CA GLY A 155 12.71 -1.78 13.11
C GLY A 155 11.44 -1.24 12.46
N ALA A 156 11.60 -0.25 11.62
CA ALA A 156 10.52 0.45 10.98
C ALA A 156 9.77 -0.36 9.90
N GLY A 157 10.24 -1.53 9.55
CA GLY A 157 9.61 -2.40 8.55
C GLY A 157 10.09 -2.16 7.13
N ARG A 158 9.80 -3.09 6.25
CA ARG A 158 10.20 -3.04 4.85
C ARG A 158 9.11 -2.46 3.97
N ASN A 159 9.49 -1.49 3.16
CA ASN A 159 8.60 -0.84 2.21
C ASN A 159 8.65 -1.53 0.83
N TRP A 160 8.19 -2.77 0.77
CA TRP A 160 8.32 -3.63 -0.42
C TRP A 160 7.28 -3.34 -1.53
N ALA A 161 6.08 -2.92 -1.18
CA ALA A 161 5.02 -2.58 -2.12
C ALA A 161 5.01 -1.09 -2.45
N HIS A 162 5.16 -0.24 -1.45
CA HIS A 162 5.11 1.22 -1.56
C HIS A 162 3.88 1.69 -2.34
N VAL A 163 2.70 1.39 -1.81
CA VAL A 163 1.44 1.81 -2.42
C VAL A 163 1.27 3.32 -2.28
N ASN A 164 1.06 4.00 -3.40
CA ASN A 164 0.88 5.45 -3.45
C ASN A 164 -0.56 5.87 -3.74
N ALA A 165 -1.34 5.03 -4.38
CA ALA A 165 -2.73 5.32 -4.67
C ALA A 165 -3.58 4.07 -4.51
N VAL A 166 -4.82 4.30 -4.12
CA VAL A 166 -5.91 3.33 -4.14
C VAL A 166 -7.07 3.98 -4.86
N ASP A 167 -7.72 3.27 -5.74
CA ASP A 167 -8.96 3.65 -6.37
C ASP A 167 -9.98 2.53 -6.21
N TYR A 168 -11.26 2.86 -6.27
CA TYR A 168 -12.35 1.91 -6.16
C TYR A 168 -13.08 1.78 -7.49
N ASP A 169 -13.25 0.56 -7.95
CA ASP A 169 -14.05 0.26 -9.14
C ASP A 169 -15.39 -0.37 -8.75
N PRO A 170 -16.48 0.42 -8.75
CA PRO A 170 -17.80 -0.06 -8.36
C PRO A 170 -18.39 -1.05 -9.37
N SER A 171 -17.86 -1.13 -10.59
CA SER A 171 -18.41 -1.99 -11.63
C SER A 171 -18.29 -3.49 -11.29
N ASP A 172 -17.33 -3.85 -10.47
CA ASP A 172 -17.07 -5.23 -10.06
C ASP A 172 -16.55 -5.36 -8.62
N ASP A 173 -16.80 -4.33 -7.80
CA ASP A 173 -16.47 -4.26 -6.37
C ASP A 173 -15.00 -4.64 -6.10
N SER A 174 -14.10 -3.91 -6.71
CA SER A 174 -12.67 -4.15 -6.60
C SER A 174 -11.88 -2.87 -6.32
N ILE A 175 -10.65 -3.03 -5.84
CA ILE A 175 -9.71 -1.92 -5.70
C ILE A 175 -8.64 -1.98 -6.79
N ILE A 176 -8.15 -0.81 -7.18
CA ILE A 176 -6.98 -0.64 -8.04
C ILE A 176 -5.92 0.08 -7.24
N ILE A 177 -4.76 -0.52 -7.09
CA ILE A 177 -3.64 0.09 -6.38
C ILE A 177 -2.52 0.47 -7.34
N SER A 178 -1.82 1.57 -7.04
CA SER A 178 -0.54 1.90 -7.66
C SER A 178 0.58 1.52 -6.72
N SER A 179 1.39 0.54 -7.11
CA SER A 179 2.51 0.03 -6.32
C SER A 179 3.83 0.43 -6.97
N ARG A 180 4.53 1.40 -6.36
CA ARG A 180 5.80 1.93 -6.90
C ARG A 180 6.87 0.85 -7.01
N HIS A 181 7.09 0.07 -5.94
CA HIS A 181 8.15 -0.93 -5.91
C HIS A 181 7.80 -2.21 -6.65
N GLN A 182 6.56 -2.40 -7.02
CA GLN A 182 6.14 -3.44 -7.98
C GLN A 182 6.15 -2.92 -9.42
N SER A 183 6.38 -1.62 -9.65
CA SER A 183 6.28 -0.96 -10.97
C SER A 183 5.00 -1.35 -11.69
N ALA A 184 3.86 -1.31 -10.99
CA ALA A 184 2.60 -1.79 -11.52
C ALA A 184 1.39 -1.10 -10.90
N MET A 185 0.32 -0.99 -11.68
CA MET A 185 -1.04 -0.85 -11.18
C MET A 185 -1.67 -2.25 -11.14
N ILE A 186 -2.37 -2.54 -10.05
CA ILE A 186 -2.88 -3.90 -9.79
C ILE A 186 -4.33 -3.80 -9.37
N LYS A 187 -5.21 -4.50 -10.06
CA LYS A 187 -6.62 -4.63 -9.68
C LYS A 187 -6.84 -5.89 -8.87
N ILE A 188 -7.47 -5.73 -7.70
CA ILE A 188 -7.67 -6.79 -6.72
C ILE A 188 -9.15 -6.83 -6.35
N GLY A 189 -9.77 -8.00 -6.46
CA GLY A 189 -11.17 -8.20 -6.11
C GLY A 189 -11.42 -8.21 -4.61
N ARG A 190 -12.69 -8.19 -4.25
CA ARG A 190 -13.17 -8.40 -2.86
C ARG A 190 -12.73 -9.76 -2.32
N ASP A 191 -12.59 -10.75 -3.19
CA ASP A 191 -12.09 -12.09 -2.88
C ASP A 191 -10.56 -12.16 -2.67
N LYS A 192 -9.88 -11.01 -2.68
CA LYS A 192 -8.44 -10.85 -2.50
C LYS A 192 -7.60 -11.46 -3.64
N LYS A 193 -8.22 -11.72 -4.78
CA LYS A 193 -7.51 -12.22 -5.97
C LYS A 193 -7.16 -11.10 -6.92
N VAL A 194 -5.96 -11.18 -7.47
CA VAL A 194 -5.52 -10.28 -8.55
C VAL A 194 -6.34 -10.56 -9.81
N LYS A 195 -7.01 -9.52 -10.31
CA LYS A 195 -7.78 -9.59 -11.56
C LYS A 195 -6.92 -9.29 -12.77
N TRP A 196 -6.12 -8.23 -12.70
CA TRP A 196 -5.15 -7.87 -13.72
C TRP A 196 -4.00 -7.02 -13.13
N ILE A 197 -2.91 -6.97 -13.89
CA ILE A 197 -1.71 -6.21 -13.60
C ILE A 197 -1.35 -5.39 -14.84
N LEU A 198 -1.22 -4.08 -14.68
CA LEU A 198 -0.71 -3.17 -15.70
C LEU A 198 0.69 -2.70 -15.28
N GLY A 199 1.72 -3.18 -15.95
CA GLY A 199 3.11 -2.85 -15.62
C GLY A 199 4.10 -3.77 -16.32
N SER A 200 5.38 -3.73 -15.90
CA SER A 200 6.40 -4.61 -16.45
C SER A 200 6.05 -6.08 -16.24
N PRO A 201 6.20 -6.93 -17.27
CA PRO A 201 5.99 -8.37 -17.13
C PRO A 201 7.10 -9.09 -16.38
N GLU A 202 8.22 -8.42 -16.10
CA GLU A 202 9.39 -9.04 -15.49
C GLU A 202 9.15 -9.48 -14.04
N GLY A 203 9.69 -10.63 -13.69
CA GLY A 203 9.78 -11.14 -12.32
C GLY A 203 8.47 -11.61 -11.70
N TRP A 204 7.35 -11.60 -12.41
CA TRP A 204 6.12 -12.22 -11.91
C TRP A 204 6.22 -13.75 -12.00
N LYS A 205 5.91 -14.41 -10.88
CA LYS A 205 5.82 -15.87 -10.81
C LYS A 205 4.50 -16.38 -11.39
N GLU A 206 4.38 -17.68 -11.52
CA GLU A 206 3.13 -18.37 -11.87
C GLU A 206 1.98 -17.91 -10.95
N GLY A 207 0.80 -17.73 -11.54
CA GLY A 207 -0.39 -17.19 -10.83
C GLY A 207 -0.54 -15.66 -10.88
N TRP A 208 0.55 -14.93 -11.12
CA TRP A 208 0.50 -13.48 -11.39
C TRP A 208 0.91 -13.14 -12.84
N ALA A 209 1.83 -13.90 -13.42
CA ALA A 209 2.34 -13.62 -14.76
C ALA A 209 1.22 -13.64 -15.82
N ASP A 210 0.25 -14.52 -15.67
CA ASP A 210 -0.93 -14.64 -16.54
C ASP A 210 -1.97 -13.52 -16.36
N LYS A 211 -1.81 -12.71 -15.32
CA LYS A 211 -2.64 -11.51 -15.05
C LYS A 211 -2.07 -10.23 -15.63
N VAL A 212 -0.84 -10.26 -16.16
CA VAL A 212 -0.21 -9.07 -16.74
C VAL A 212 -0.86 -8.75 -18.07
N LEU A 213 -1.36 -7.52 -18.19
CA LEU A 213 -2.00 -7.05 -19.41
C LEU A 213 -0.95 -6.90 -20.52
N THR A 214 -1.27 -7.44 -21.68
CA THR A 214 -0.45 -7.30 -22.89
C THR A 214 -0.96 -6.12 -23.70
N PRO A 215 -0.12 -5.14 -24.10
CA PRO A 215 -0.53 -4.09 -25.01
C PRO A 215 -1.09 -4.67 -26.31
N VAL A 216 -2.23 -4.14 -26.76
CA VAL A 216 -2.87 -4.57 -28.02
C VAL A 216 -2.05 -4.11 -29.22
N ASP A 217 -1.48 -2.90 -29.12
CA ASP A 217 -0.63 -2.31 -30.14
C ASP A 217 0.79 -2.09 -29.61
N LYS A 218 1.76 -2.58 -30.36
CA LYS A 218 3.17 -2.28 -30.15
C LYS A 218 3.52 -1.02 -30.95
N HIS A 219 3.38 0.12 -30.33
CA HIS A 219 3.93 1.36 -30.86
C HIS A 219 5.27 1.67 -30.19
#